data_035a4a49c9a3c131741d96ad425cbf64
#
_entry.id   035a4a49c9a3c131741d96ad425cbf64
#
_cell.length_a   1.000
_cell.length_b   1.000
_cell.length_c   1.000
_cell.angle_alpha   90.00
_cell.angle_beta   90.00
_cell.angle_gamma   90.00
#
_symmetry.space_group_name_H-M   'P 1'
#
loop_
_entity.id
_entity.type
_entity.pdbx_description
1 polymer ?
#
loop_
_entity_poly.entity_id
_entity_poly.type
_entity_poly.pdbx_seq_one_letter_code
_entity_poly.pdbx_strand_id
1 'polypeptide(L)'
;MKKLVSFLAVAACAAMLLTACGGREKKDISGAQSIADLKGATIGAQTGTFHLEALDQIDGVVKKDYPDFTDLLNALKSGAIDGYVAEEPTAFDVCSKDETLSFLPFVNNDTGFTATDAETGIAVAFKTGSDMVETVNAIIAEIPAETRSALMQQMVTLGADPDAAFNEELALSADASEVANGTLKVAMECAYAPFNWTQTTDANGAVAISGKDNLYANGYDVAVAKYIAARLGMKLEVYSYEWDSLIAAVQSGAVDAIAAGMSPTDEREEQVDFTDCYYNSNLVVIIKK
;
A
#
# COMPACT_ATOMS: atom_id res chain seq x y z
N MET A 1 28.05 -30.72 -56.40
CA MET A 1 27.89 -31.13 -55.00
C MET A 1 28.32 -30.03 -53.96
N LYS A 2 28.94 -28.93 -54.32
CA LYS A 2 29.36 -27.87 -53.36
C LYS A 2 28.32 -26.75 -53.10
N LYS A 3 27.18 -26.74 -53.81
CA LYS A 3 26.12 -25.72 -53.64
C LYS A 3 24.94 -26.15 -52.78
N LEU A 4 24.82 -27.46 -52.47
CA LEU A 4 23.72 -27.97 -51.65
C LEU A 4 24.03 -27.91 -50.14
N VAL A 5 25.29 -27.87 -49.75
CA VAL A 5 25.70 -27.85 -48.34
C VAL A 5 25.56 -26.45 -47.70
N SER A 6 25.63 -25.38 -48.52
CA SER A 6 25.49 -24.02 -48.01
C SER A 6 24.03 -23.61 -47.65
N PHE A 7 23.03 -24.29 -48.25
CA PHE A 7 21.62 -23.98 -47.95
C PHE A 7 21.10 -24.61 -46.65
N LEU A 8 21.68 -25.75 -46.24
CA LEU A 8 21.30 -26.40 -44.97
C LEU A 8 21.90 -25.71 -43.74
N ALA A 9 23.06 -25.07 -43.88
CA ALA A 9 23.69 -24.35 -42.75
C ALA A 9 22.99 -23.05 -42.40
N VAL A 10 22.38 -22.35 -43.39
CA VAL A 10 21.63 -21.10 -43.15
C VAL A 10 20.25 -21.38 -42.54
N ALA A 11 19.61 -22.50 -42.89
CA ALA A 11 18.33 -22.88 -42.28
C ALA A 11 18.47 -23.32 -40.79
N ALA A 12 19.60 -23.91 -40.41
CA ALA A 12 19.86 -24.30 -39.03
C ALA A 12 20.16 -23.06 -38.10
N CYS A 13 20.79 -22.01 -38.63
CA CYS A 13 21.03 -20.78 -37.89
C CYS A 13 19.76 -19.92 -37.70
N ALA A 14 18.81 -19.97 -38.63
CA ALA A 14 17.53 -19.24 -38.52
C ALA A 14 16.59 -19.91 -37.49
N ALA A 15 16.69 -21.20 -37.26
CA ALA A 15 15.90 -21.93 -36.27
C ALA A 15 16.41 -21.69 -34.81
N MET A 16 17.67 -21.30 -34.62
CA MET A 16 18.23 -21.02 -33.29
C MET A 16 18.02 -19.58 -32.82
N LEU A 17 17.59 -18.68 -33.69
CA LEU A 17 17.29 -17.27 -33.34
C LEU A 17 15.84 -17.06 -32.85
N LEU A 18 14.96 -18.05 -32.91
CA LEU A 18 13.58 -17.97 -32.44
C LEU A 18 13.38 -18.48 -31.00
N THR A 19 14.43 -18.99 -30.33
CA THR A 19 14.34 -19.45 -28.93
C THR A 19 14.95 -18.48 -27.91
N ALA A 20 15.37 -17.28 -28.33
CA ALA A 20 15.99 -16.29 -27.44
C ALA A 20 15.01 -15.24 -26.86
N CYS A 21 13.70 -15.35 -27.11
CA CYS A 21 12.65 -14.68 -26.35
C CYS A 21 12.00 -15.69 -25.41
N GLY A 22 12.74 -16.21 -24.46
CA GLY A 22 12.22 -16.96 -23.33
C GLY A 22 11.48 -16.01 -22.40
N GLY A 23 10.30 -15.54 -22.81
CA GLY A 23 9.36 -14.92 -21.88
C GLY A 23 9.04 -15.91 -20.77
N ARG A 24 8.98 -15.44 -19.54
CA ARG A 24 8.48 -16.23 -18.40
C ARG A 24 7.14 -16.88 -18.80
N GLU A 25 6.97 -18.16 -18.52
CA GLU A 25 5.66 -18.80 -18.65
C GLU A 25 4.73 -18.19 -17.60
N LYS A 26 3.67 -17.52 -18.07
CA LYS A 26 2.65 -16.94 -17.20
C LYS A 26 1.75 -18.03 -16.68
N LYS A 27 1.43 -17.99 -15.39
CA LYS A 27 0.42 -18.85 -14.80
C LYS A 27 -0.90 -18.09 -14.73
N ASP A 28 -1.95 -18.67 -15.30
CA ASP A 28 -3.31 -18.18 -15.11
C ASP A 28 -3.78 -18.56 -13.69
N ILE A 29 -4.03 -17.55 -12.88
CA ILE A 29 -4.52 -17.67 -11.49
C ILE A 29 -5.90 -17.03 -11.30
N SER A 30 -6.57 -16.61 -12.37
CA SER A 30 -7.86 -15.90 -12.31
C SER A 30 -8.98 -16.73 -11.68
N GLY A 31 -8.87 -18.05 -11.71
CA GLY A 31 -9.82 -18.98 -11.11
C GLY A 31 -9.48 -19.46 -9.70
N ALA A 32 -8.42 -18.91 -9.06
CA ALA A 32 -8.02 -19.33 -7.73
C ALA A 32 -9.11 -19.03 -6.68
N GLN A 33 -9.38 -20.03 -5.83
CA GLN A 33 -10.36 -19.91 -4.74
C GLN A 33 -9.68 -19.80 -3.36
N SER A 34 -8.39 -20.10 -3.31
CA SER A 34 -7.56 -20.00 -2.10
C SER A 34 -6.11 -19.70 -2.47
N ILE A 35 -5.31 -19.29 -1.48
CA ILE A 35 -3.86 -19.07 -1.69
C ILE A 35 -3.13 -20.36 -2.13
N ALA A 36 -3.65 -21.55 -1.79
CA ALA A 36 -3.06 -22.81 -2.22
C ALA A 36 -3.10 -22.99 -3.75
N ASP A 37 -4.08 -22.41 -4.43
CA ASP A 37 -4.22 -22.46 -5.89
C ASP A 37 -3.17 -21.60 -6.61
N LEU A 38 -2.47 -20.73 -5.87
CA LEU A 38 -1.39 -19.89 -6.39
C LEU A 38 -0.05 -20.62 -6.50
N LYS A 39 0.02 -21.90 -6.14
CA LYS A 39 1.22 -22.72 -6.26
C LYS A 39 1.88 -22.59 -7.63
N GLY A 40 3.17 -22.24 -7.67
CA GLY A 40 3.95 -22.07 -8.89
C GLY A 40 3.71 -20.74 -9.63
N ALA A 41 2.83 -19.87 -9.13
CA ALA A 41 2.68 -18.53 -9.65
C ALA A 41 3.88 -17.65 -9.26
N THR A 42 4.10 -16.58 -10.02
CA THR A 42 5.04 -15.52 -9.66
C THR A 42 4.24 -14.36 -9.05
N ILE A 43 4.38 -14.17 -7.76
CA ILE A 43 3.62 -13.14 -7.01
C ILE A 43 4.57 -12.08 -6.47
N GLY A 44 4.19 -10.82 -6.68
CA GLY A 44 4.91 -9.66 -6.17
C GLY A 44 4.42 -9.23 -4.79
N ALA A 45 5.30 -8.58 -4.04
CA ALA A 45 4.96 -7.85 -2.81
C ALA A 45 5.95 -6.69 -2.59
N GLN A 46 5.58 -5.71 -1.78
CA GLN A 46 6.49 -4.62 -1.44
C GLN A 46 7.57 -5.12 -0.47
N THR A 47 8.80 -4.69 -0.71
CA THR A 47 9.97 -4.99 0.13
C THR A 47 9.74 -4.49 1.57
N GLY A 48 10.18 -5.26 2.57
CA GLY A 48 10.08 -4.88 3.98
C GLY A 48 8.64 -4.81 4.52
N THR A 49 7.70 -5.57 3.92
CA THR A 49 6.32 -5.65 4.39
C THR A 49 5.93 -7.09 4.73
N PHE A 50 4.95 -7.25 5.61
CA PHE A 50 4.29 -8.54 5.88
C PHE A 50 3.76 -9.20 4.60
N HIS A 51 3.38 -8.44 3.58
CA HIS A 51 2.95 -8.98 2.29
C HIS A 51 3.99 -9.91 1.66
N LEU A 52 5.29 -9.56 1.77
CA LEU A 52 6.37 -10.38 1.22
C LEU A 52 6.57 -11.67 2.02
N GLU A 53 6.42 -11.59 3.35
CA GLU A 53 6.51 -12.74 4.26
C GLU A 53 5.31 -13.68 4.09
N ALA A 54 4.10 -13.12 3.94
CA ALA A 54 2.88 -13.88 3.72
C ALA A 54 2.96 -14.80 2.48
N LEU A 55 3.77 -14.45 1.47
CA LEU A 55 4.01 -15.31 0.31
C LEU A 55 4.69 -16.64 0.66
N ASP A 56 5.36 -16.78 1.80
CA ASP A 56 5.94 -18.05 2.25
C ASP A 56 4.88 -19.11 2.58
N GLN A 57 3.64 -18.69 2.75
CA GLN A 57 2.50 -19.60 2.98
C GLN A 57 2.04 -20.31 1.69
N ILE A 58 2.52 -19.90 0.51
CA ILE A 58 2.14 -20.47 -0.78
C ILE A 58 3.22 -21.45 -1.22
N ASP A 59 2.91 -22.75 -1.24
CA ASP A 59 3.85 -23.79 -1.67
C ASP A 59 4.34 -23.57 -3.12
N GLY A 60 5.65 -23.46 -3.28
CA GLY A 60 6.30 -23.32 -4.59
C GLY A 60 6.00 -22.00 -5.33
N VAL A 61 5.56 -20.96 -4.65
CA VAL A 61 5.45 -19.61 -5.23
C VAL A 61 6.83 -19.08 -5.66
N VAL A 62 6.87 -18.30 -6.73
CA VAL A 62 8.03 -17.50 -7.09
C VAL A 62 7.82 -16.08 -6.58
N LYS A 63 8.49 -15.73 -5.49
CA LYS A 63 8.40 -14.38 -4.90
C LYS A 63 9.18 -13.36 -5.71
N LYS A 64 8.63 -12.17 -5.85
CA LYS A 64 9.28 -10.96 -6.40
C LYS A 64 9.01 -9.78 -5.49
N ASP A 65 10.06 -9.12 -5.08
CA ASP A 65 9.99 -7.91 -4.28
C ASP A 65 10.16 -6.65 -5.12
N TYR A 66 9.44 -5.60 -4.74
CA TYR A 66 9.44 -4.30 -5.40
C TYR A 66 9.45 -3.18 -4.35
N PRO A 67 10.06 -2.02 -4.65
CA PRO A 67 10.17 -0.94 -3.65
C PRO A 67 8.83 -0.30 -3.30
N ASP A 68 7.90 -0.24 -4.26
CA ASP A 68 6.61 0.42 -4.08
C ASP A 68 5.48 -0.23 -4.90
N PHE A 69 4.22 0.21 -4.64
CA PHE A 69 3.03 -0.31 -5.34
C PHE A 69 2.93 0.14 -6.81
N THR A 70 3.58 1.23 -7.20
CA THR A 70 3.65 1.66 -8.61
C THR A 70 4.45 0.66 -9.44
N ASP A 71 5.58 0.22 -8.92
CA ASP A 71 6.42 -0.79 -9.57
C ASP A 71 5.74 -2.16 -9.60
N LEU A 72 5.03 -2.56 -8.54
CA LEU A 72 4.20 -3.77 -8.52
C LEU A 72 3.13 -3.75 -9.62
N LEU A 73 2.39 -2.65 -9.75
CA LEU A 73 1.38 -2.46 -10.78
C LEU A 73 1.98 -2.53 -12.19
N ASN A 74 3.13 -1.88 -12.41
CA ASN A 74 3.85 -1.91 -13.68
C ASN A 74 4.34 -3.33 -14.02
N ALA A 75 4.84 -4.07 -13.03
CA ALA A 75 5.27 -5.45 -13.19
C ALA A 75 4.09 -6.38 -13.55
N LEU A 76 2.91 -6.21 -12.93
CA LEU A 76 1.71 -6.94 -13.26
C LEU A 76 1.23 -6.61 -14.69
N LYS A 77 1.15 -5.33 -15.06
CA LYS A 77 0.72 -4.90 -16.39
C LYS A 77 1.63 -5.40 -17.49
N SER A 78 2.95 -5.39 -17.28
CA SER A 78 3.94 -5.93 -18.21
C SER A 78 3.96 -7.46 -18.27
N GLY A 79 3.38 -8.13 -17.27
CA GLY A 79 3.37 -9.59 -17.13
C GLY A 79 4.70 -10.15 -16.59
N ALA A 80 5.47 -9.33 -15.88
CA ALA A 80 6.64 -9.79 -15.14
C ALA A 80 6.24 -10.62 -13.90
N ILE A 81 5.04 -10.40 -13.37
CA ILE A 81 4.40 -11.17 -12.29
C ILE A 81 2.99 -11.58 -12.70
N ASP A 82 2.41 -12.60 -12.05
CA ASP A 82 1.04 -13.07 -12.28
C ASP A 82 0.03 -12.33 -11.39
N GLY A 83 0.47 -11.85 -10.23
CA GLY A 83 -0.29 -11.05 -9.29
C GLY A 83 0.61 -10.41 -8.25
N TYR A 84 0.06 -9.54 -7.41
CA TYR A 84 0.77 -9.01 -6.25
C TYR A 84 -0.16 -8.86 -5.04
N VAL A 85 0.40 -8.97 -3.84
CA VAL A 85 -0.34 -8.84 -2.58
C VAL A 85 -0.56 -7.37 -2.26
N ALA A 86 -1.75 -7.05 -1.80
CA ALA A 86 -2.11 -5.74 -1.27
C ALA A 86 -3.27 -5.88 -0.28
N GLU A 87 -3.58 -4.84 0.47
CA GLU A 87 -4.82 -4.72 1.22
C GLU A 87 -6.03 -4.56 0.29
N GLU A 88 -7.16 -5.07 0.73
CA GLU A 88 -8.41 -5.04 -0.05
C GLU A 88 -8.81 -3.63 -0.53
N PRO A 89 -8.71 -2.53 0.28
CA PRO A 89 -8.99 -1.19 -0.22
C PRO A 89 -8.12 -0.75 -1.40
N THR A 90 -6.84 -1.12 -1.41
CA THR A 90 -5.94 -0.86 -2.53
C THR A 90 -6.37 -1.62 -3.79
N ALA A 91 -6.85 -2.86 -3.63
CA ALA A 91 -7.39 -3.62 -4.74
C ALA A 91 -8.65 -2.96 -5.33
N PHE A 92 -9.55 -2.46 -4.50
CA PHE A 92 -10.72 -1.69 -4.98
C PHE A 92 -10.29 -0.43 -5.73
N ASP A 93 -9.35 0.34 -5.19
CA ASP A 93 -8.84 1.56 -5.83
C ASP A 93 -8.24 1.25 -7.22
N VAL A 94 -7.31 0.29 -7.30
CA VAL A 94 -6.61 -0.06 -8.54
C VAL A 94 -7.55 -0.64 -9.59
N CYS A 95 -8.47 -1.55 -9.21
CA CYS A 95 -9.41 -2.17 -10.14
C CYS A 95 -10.49 -1.20 -10.62
N SER A 96 -10.82 -0.16 -9.86
CA SER A 96 -11.75 0.89 -10.31
C SER A 96 -11.15 1.79 -11.38
N LYS A 97 -9.82 1.97 -11.39
CA LYS A 97 -9.07 2.76 -12.37
C LYS A 97 -8.72 2.00 -13.64
N ASP A 98 -8.69 0.66 -13.58
CA ASP A 98 -8.26 -0.18 -14.70
C ASP A 98 -9.13 -1.44 -14.81
N GLU A 99 -10.06 -1.43 -15.76
CA GLU A 99 -10.99 -2.55 -16.00
C GLU A 99 -10.31 -3.85 -16.45
N THR A 100 -9.03 -3.81 -16.82
CA THR A 100 -8.25 -5.01 -17.18
C THR A 100 -7.72 -5.75 -15.95
N LEU A 101 -7.85 -5.14 -14.77
CA LEU A 101 -7.44 -5.69 -13.49
C LEU A 101 -8.62 -6.26 -12.72
N SER A 102 -8.32 -7.18 -11.83
CA SER A 102 -9.23 -7.76 -10.84
C SER A 102 -8.42 -8.13 -9.61
N PHE A 103 -9.07 -8.66 -8.60
CA PHE A 103 -8.38 -9.24 -7.46
C PHE A 103 -9.08 -10.52 -7.00
N LEU A 104 -8.36 -11.35 -6.29
CA LEU A 104 -8.86 -12.58 -5.66
C LEU A 104 -9.33 -12.22 -4.25
N PRO A 105 -10.63 -12.32 -3.97
CA PRO A 105 -11.22 -11.87 -2.70
C PRO A 105 -11.03 -12.95 -1.62
N PHE A 106 -9.79 -13.22 -1.28
CA PHE A 106 -9.47 -14.15 -0.21
C PHE A 106 -9.87 -13.57 1.15
N VAL A 107 -10.29 -14.46 2.05
CA VAL A 107 -10.56 -14.09 3.44
C VAL A 107 -9.42 -14.64 4.30
N ASN A 108 -8.79 -13.77 5.08
CA ASN A 108 -7.70 -14.17 5.97
C ASN A 108 -8.14 -15.31 6.90
N ASN A 109 -7.25 -16.26 7.13
CA ASN A 109 -7.41 -17.47 7.94
C ASN A 109 -8.37 -18.54 7.37
N ASP A 110 -9.19 -18.22 6.37
CA ASP A 110 -10.08 -19.19 5.71
C ASP A 110 -9.54 -19.64 4.34
N THR A 111 -9.62 -18.78 3.34
CA THR A 111 -9.14 -19.04 1.97
C THR A 111 -7.88 -18.25 1.63
N GLY A 112 -7.58 -17.22 2.42
CA GLY A 112 -6.46 -16.31 2.25
C GLY A 112 -5.23 -16.66 3.07
N PHE A 113 -4.47 -15.61 3.36
CA PHE A 113 -3.28 -15.72 4.19
C PHE A 113 -3.66 -15.91 5.66
N THR A 114 -2.90 -16.74 6.37
CA THR A 114 -2.98 -16.78 7.83
C THR A 114 -2.29 -15.52 8.36
N ALA A 115 -3.05 -14.69 9.04
CA ALA A 115 -2.58 -13.41 9.55
C ALA A 115 -3.26 -13.07 10.88
N THR A 116 -2.55 -12.37 11.73
CA THR A 116 -3.07 -11.79 12.97
C THR A 116 -3.75 -10.44 12.68
N ASP A 117 -4.54 -9.94 13.62
CA ASP A 117 -5.14 -8.61 13.53
C ASP A 117 -4.08 -7.49 13.50
N ALA A 118 -2.90 -7.71 14.11
CA ALA A 118 -1.78 -6.78 14.07
C ALA A 118 -1.12 -6.74 12.68
N GLU A 119 -0.91 -7.90 12.05
CA GLU A 119 -0.28 -7.99 10.72
C GLU A 119 -1.16 -7.39 9.60
N THR A 120 -2.46 -7.39 9.77
CA THR A 120 -3.42 -6.80 8.81
C THR A 120 -4.02 -5.48 9.29
N GLY A 121 -3.67 -5.07 10.50
CA GLY A 121 -4.03 -3.79 11.08
C GLY A 121 -3.12 -2.67 10.59
N ILE A 122 -3.61 -1.45 10.62
CA ILE A 122 -2.86 -0.25 10.25
C ILE A 122 -2.86 0.69 11.45
N ALA A 123 -1.68 1.11 11.89
CA ALA A 123 -1.48 1.92 13.09
C ALA A 123 -0.54 3.11 12.86
N VAL A 124 -0.58 4.08 13.77
CA VAL A 124 0.40 5.18 13.78
C VAL A 124 1.61 4.76 14.58
N ALA A 125 2.81 4.93 14.02
CA ALA A 125 4.05 4.65 14.72
C ALA A 125 4.70 5.91 15.27
N PHE A 126 5.28 5.79 16.45
CA PHE A 126 6.05 6.81 17.15
C PHE A 126 7.42 6.28 17.54
N LYS A 127 8.35 7.19 17.84
CA LYS A 127 9.63 6.79 18.41
C LYS A 127 9.42 6.03 19.72
N THR A 128 10.20 4.98 19.95
CA THR A 128 10.14 4.16 21.15
C THR A 128 10.23 5.00 22.44
N GLY A 129 9.32 4.75 23.37
CA GLY A 129 9.19 5.47 24.63
C GLY A 129 8.42 6.81 24.50
N SER A 130 7.70 7.01 23.40
CA SER A 130 6.86 8.20 23.21
C SER A 130 5.64 8.17 24.14
N ASP A 131 5.39 9.27 24.83
CA ASP A 131 4.17 9.50 25.62
C ASP A 131 2.94 9.83 24.76
N MET A 132 3.16 10.00 23.46
CA MET A 132 2.08 10.31 22.50
C MET A 132 1.17 9.11 22.21
N VAL A 133 1.67 7.88 22.34
CA VAL A 133 0.94 6.64 21.95
C VAL A 133 -0.39 6.54 22.70
N GLU A 134 -0.37 6.65 24.03
CA GLU A 134 -1.59 6.56 24.86
C GLU A 134 -2.58 7.68 24.54
N THR A 135 -2.08 8.91 24.35
CA THR A 135 -2.91 10.05 23.99
C THR A 135 -3.58 9.87 22.64
N VAL A 136 -2.81 9.38 21.64
CA VAL A 136 -3.32 9.16 20.28
C VAL A 136 -4.26 7.96 20.25
N ASN A 137 -4.05 6.91 21.05
CA ASN A 137 -5.01 5.81 21.21
C ASN A 137 -6.39 6.31 21.68
N ALA A 138 -6.41 7.20 22.68
CA ALA A 138 -7.66 7.79 23.14
C ALA A 138 -8.37 8.58 22.02
N ILE A 139 -7.61 9.32 21.19
CA ILE A 139 -8.15 10.05 20.04
C ILE A 139 -8.68 9.11 18.95
N ILE A 140 -7.94 8.05 18.61
CA ILE A 140 -8.36 7.05 17.63
C ILE A 140 -9.65 6.34 18.08
N ALA A 141 -9.77 6.04 19.37
CA ALA A 141 -10.96 5.39 19.94
C ALA A 141 -12.25 6.24 19.82
N GLU A 142 -12.13 7.57 19.65
CA GLU A 142 -13.28 8.45 19.42
C GLU A 142 -13.89 8.30 18.02
N ILE A 143 -13.17 7.71 17.06
CA ILE A 143 -13.65 7.55 15.68
C ILE A 143 -14.51 6.29 15.60
N PRO A 144 -15.84 6.39 15.37
CA PRO A 144 -16.72 5.22 15.27
C PRO A 144 -16.29 4.29 14.11
N ALA A 145 -16.53 2.99 14.27
CA ALA A 145 -16.18 2.00 13.25
C ALA A 145 -16.87 2.27 11.90
N GLU A 146 -18.15 2.66 11.94
CA GLU A 146 -18.90 3.05 10.74
C GLU A 146 -18.28 4.28 10.02
N THR A 147 -17.78 5.25 10.78
CA THR A 147 -17.10 6.42 10.22
C THR A 147 -15.78 6.01 9.56
N ARG A 148 -15.01 5.13 10.19
CA ARG A 148 -13.76 4.60 9.62
C ARG A 148 -14.02 3.89 8.29
N SER A 149 -15.06 3.03 8.23
CA SER A 149 -15.44 2.31 7.01
C SER A 149 -15.94 3.25 5.92
N ALA A 150 -16.78 4.23 6.25
CA ALA A 150 -17.32 5.20 5.30
C ALA A 150 -16.20 6.12 4.76
N LEU A 151 -15.25 6.53 5.61
CA LEU A 151 -14.08 7.32 5.21
C LEU A 151 -13.20 6.53 4.23
N MET A 152 -12.91 5.26 4.50
CA MET A 152 -12.14 4.42 3.58
C MET A 152 -12.84 4.31 2.22
N GLN A 153 -14.16 4.07 2.21
CA GLN A 153 -14.93 4.01 0.96
C GLN A 153 -14.88 5.34 0.19
N GLN A 154 -14.92 6.48 0.89
CA GLN A 154 -14.74 7.79 0.28
C GLN A 154 -13.35 7.93 -0.36
N MET A 155 -12.29 7.50 0.34
CA MET A 155 -10.92 7.57 -0.18
C MET A 155 -10.71 6.67 -1.40
N VAL A 156 -11.29 5.47 -1.42
CA VAL A 156 -11.33 4.61 -2.62
C VAL A 156 -12.01 5.33 -3.79
N THR A 157 -13.16 5.97 -3.54
CA THR A 157 -13.90 6.69 -4.57
C THR A 157 -13.10 7.88 -5.12
N LEU A 158 -12.49 8.67 -4.26
CA LEU A 158 -11.66 9.84 -4.63
C LEU A 158 -10.35 9.43 -5.33
N GLY A 159 -9.78 8.30 -4.94
CA GLY A 159 -8.63 7.74 -5.62
C GLY A 159 -8.95 7.38 -7.07
N ALA A 160 -10.15 6.85 -7.33
CA ALA A 160 -10.63 6.49 -8.67
C ALA A 160 -11.07 7.70 -9.50
N ASP A 161 -11.77 8.64 -8.87
CA ASP A 161 -12.31 9.84 -9.49
C ASP A 161 -12.05 11.05 -8.57
N PRO A 162 -10.99 11.83 -8.84
CA PRO A 162 -10.65 13.01 -8.01
C PRO A 162 -11.73 14.11 -8.02
N ASP A 163 -12.64 14.09 -9.00
CA ASP A 163 -13.76 15.02 -9.12
C ASP A 163 -15.03 14.49 -8.44
N ALA A 164 -14.98 13.31 -7.84
CA ALA A 164 -16.11 12.77 -7.07
C ALA A 164 -16.47 13.67 -5.90
N ALA A 165 -17.76 13.62 -5.50
CA ALA A 165 -18.23 14.42 -4.37
C ALA A 165 -17.51 14.06 -3.08
N PHE A 166 -16.88 15.06 -2.47
CA PHE A 166 -16.25 14.93 -1.17
C PHE A 166 -17.27 15.23 -0.06
N ASN A 167 -17.47 14.30 0.85
CA ASN A 167 -18.32 14.48 2.02
C ASN A 167 -17.48 15.04 3.18
N GLU A 168 -17.64 16.33 3.46
CA GLU A 168 -16.94 17.02 4.52
C GLU A 168 -17.26 16.46 5.93
N GLU A 169 -18.43 15.84 6.12
CA GLU A 169 -18.79 15.23 7.41
C GLU A 169 -17.92 14.00 7.73
N LEU A 170 -17.40 13.32 6.68
CA LEU A 170 -16.45 12.22 6.82
C LEU A 170 -15.00 12.70 6.92
N ALA A 171 -14.74 13.98 6.74
CA ALA A 171 -13.38 14.54 6.78
C ALA A 171 -12.73 14.51 8.17
N LEU A 172 -13.36 13.83 9.15
CA LEU A 172 -12.89 13.78 10.53
C LEU A 172 -12.56 15.20 11.05
N SER A 173 -13.49 16.14 10.83
CA SER A 173 -13.30 17.53 11.29
C SER A 173 -13.33 17.56 12.82
N ALA A 174 -12.18 17.72 13.42
CA ALA A 174 -12.11 18.31 14.75
C ALA A 174 -12.02 19.82 14.53
N ASP A 175 -12.85 20.59 15.21
CA ASP A 175 -12.68 22.04 15.25
C ASP A 175 -11.24 22.31 15.67
N ALA A 176 -10.41 22.72 14.73
CA ALA A 176 -9.07 23.19 14.99
C ALA A 176 -9.16 24.56 15.68
N SER A 177 -9.72 24.56 16.90
CA SER A 177 -9.72 25.72 17.77
C SER A 177 -8.29 25.93 18.24
N GLU A 178 -7.62 26.86 17.61
CA GLU A 178 -6.29 27.38 17.94
C GLU A 178 -5.18 26.31 17.95
N VAL A 179 -4.34 26.34 16.90
CA VAL A 179 -3.04 25.66 16.86
C VAL A 179 -2.14 26.31 17.93
N ALA A 180 -2.25 25.82 19.16
CA ALA A 180 -1.53 26.37 20.31
C ALA A 180 -0.32 25.52 20.72
N ASN A 181 -0.30 24.22 20.30
CA ASN A 181 0.62 23.21 20.83
C ASN A 181 1.77 22.84 19.87
N GLY A 182 2.02 23.65 18.85
CA GLY A 182 3.13 23.41 17.92
C GLY A 182 2.74 22.61 16.68
N THR A 183 3.64 21.78 16.19
CA THR A 183 3.51 21.06 14.91
C THR A 183 3.67 19.55 15.13
N LEU A 184 2.76 18.77 14.56
CA LEU A 184 2.88 17.33 14.41
C LEU A 184 3.42 17.03 13.02
N LYS A 185 4.65 16.53 12.95
CA LYS A 185 5.31 16.12 11.70
C LYS A 185 5.07 14.64 11.45
N VAL A 186 4.39 14.34 10.36
CA VAL A 186 4.03 12.95 10.03
C VAL A 186 4.69 12.53 8.72
N ALA A 187 5.39 11.41 8.75
CA ALA A 187 5.95 10.76 7.55
C ALA A 187 4.92 9.83 6.90
N MET A 188 4.86 9.88 5.59
CA MET A 188 4.07 9.01 4.72
C MET A 188 4.87 8.66 3.47
N GLU A 189 4.53 7.54 2.80
CA GLU A 189 5.11 7.22 1.49
C GLU A 189 4.55 8.14 0.40
N CYS A 190 3.27 8.50 0.50
CA CYS A 190 2.51 9.28 -0.48
C CYS A 190 2.42 8.62 -1.87
N ALA A 191 2.51 7.30 -1.93
CA ALA A 191 2.43 6.49 -3.14
C ALA A 191 1.53 5.25 -2.99
N TYR A 192 0.78 5.15 -1.88
CA TYR A 192 -0.05 4.00 -1.52
C TYR A 192 -1.52 4.36 -1.39
N ALA A 193 -2.23 4.53 -2.51
CA ALA A 193 -3.68 4.76 -2.51
C ALA A 193 -4.45 3.48 -2.10
N PRO A 194 -5.57 3.61 -1.37
CA PRO A 194 -6.25 4.82 -0.91
C PRO A 194 -5.79 5.31 0.46
N PHE A 195 -4.74 4.72 1.03
CA PHE A 195 -4.21 5.09 2.34
C PHE A 195 -3.53 6.46 2.30
N ASN A 196 -2.56 6.65 1.40
CA ASN A 196 -1.89 7.93 1.20
C ASN A 196 -1.34 8.03 -0.23
N TRP A 197 -1.66 9.12 -0.94
CA TRP A 197 -1.18 9.36 -2.30
C TRP A 197 -0.84 10.83 -2.52
N THR A 198 -0.08 11.11 -3.60
CA THR A 198 0.24 12.47 -4.03
C THR A 198 -0.74 12.98 -5.06
N GLN A 199 -1.20 14.22 -4.91
CA GLN A 199 -1.98 14.97 -5.90
C GLN A 199 -1.42 16.39 -6.09
N THR A 200 -1.88 17.10 -7.14
CA THR A 200 -1.38 18.42 -7.53
C THR A 200 -2.26 19.59 -7.08
N THR A 201 -3.35 19.32 -6.36
CA THR A 201 -4.27 20.31 -5.84
C THR A 201 -4.50 20.10 -4.34
N ASP A 202 -4.93 21.12 -3.64
CA ASP A 202 -5.34 21.06 -2.24
C ASP A 202 -6.79 20.61 -2.03
N ALA A 203 -7.46 20.14 -3.10
CA ALA A 203 -8.85 19.69 -3.05
C ALA A 203 -9.03 18.46 -2.14
N ASN A 204 -10.29 18.23 -1.72
CA ASN A 204 -10.73 17.03 -1.01
C ASN A 204 -9.96 16.79 0.31
N GLY A 205 -9.59 17.87 1.00
CA GLY A 205 -8.93 17.77 2.30
C GLY A 205 -7.44 17.44 2.27
N ALA A 206 -6.81 17.48 1.10
CA ALA A 206 -5.38 17.23 0.96
C ALA A 206 -4.51 18.24 1.74
N VAL A 207 -3.33 17.81 2.12
CA VAL A 207 -2.34 18.58 2.90
C VAL A 207 -1.07 18.75 2.09
N ALA A 208 -0.52 19.97 2.04
CA ALA A 208 0.74 20.22 1.34
C ALA A 208 1.86 19.33 1.86
N ILE A 209 2.63 18.72 0.96
CA ILE A 209 3.82 17.91 1.31
C ILE A 209 4.97 18.87 1.58
N SER A 210 5.50 18.86 2.80
CA SER A 210 6.59 19.73 3.24
C SER A 210 7.82 19.56 2.33
N GLY A 211 8.32 20.69 1.84
CA GLY A 211 9.49 20.72 0.95
C GLY A 211 9.23 20.32 -0.50
N LYS A 212 7.98 20.09 -0.91
CA LYS A 212 7.60 19.79 -2.29
C LYS A 212 6.58 20.82 -2.80
N ASP A 213 6.98 21.66 -3.75
CA ASP A 213 6.12 22.70 -4.31
C ASP A 213 4.95 22.10 -5.11
N ASN A 214 3.73 22.59 -4.88
CA ASN A 214 2.50 22.21 -5.58
C ASN A 214 2.19 20.70 -5.54
N LEU A 215 2.67 19.99 -4.52
CA LEU A 215 2.32 18.60 -4.25
C LEU A 215 1.64 18.49 -2.89
N TYR A 216 0.57 17.70 -2.87
CA TYR A 216 -0.28 17.53 -1.70
C TYR A 216 -0.47 16.03 -1.44
N ALA A 217 -0.46 15.64 -0.18
CA ALA A 217 -0.82 14.31 0.27
C ALA A 217 -2.33 14.25 0.51
N ASN A 218 -2.98 13.20 0.06
CA ASN A 218 -4.37 12.89 0.36
C ASN A 218 -4.51 11.40 0.70
N GLY A 219 -5.63 11.01 1.29
CA GLY A 219 -5.93 9.63 1.62
C GLY A 219 -6.39 9.42 3.04
N TYR A 220 -6.65 8.16 3.35
CA TYR A 220 -7.16 7.75 4.65
C TYR A 220 -6.21 8.11 5.80
N ASP A 221 -4.91 7.85 5.64
CA ASP A 221 -3.88 8.18 6.63
C ASP A 221 -3.77 9.69 6.85
N VAL A 222 -3.92 10.48 5.77
CA VAL A 222 -3.92 11.94 5.84
C VAL A 222 -5.11 12.44 6.65
N ALA A 223 -6.30 11.88 6.42
CA ALA A 223 -7.51 12.25 7.16
C ALA A 223 -7.37 11.91 8.66
N VAL A 224 -6.86 10.73 8.99
CA VAL A 224 -6.58 10.31 10.37
C VAL A 224 -5.54 11.22 11.02
N ALA A 225 -4.44 11.50 10.33
CA ALA A 225 -3.38 12.40 10.83
C ALA A 225 -3.89 13.84 11.08
N LYS A 226 -4.77 14.36 10.19
CA LYS A 226 -5.45 15.66 10.39
C LYS A 226 -6.30 15.66 11.66
N TYR A 227 -7.09 14.59 11.85
CA TYR A 227 -7.93 14.46 13.05
C TYR A 227 -7.08 14.42 14.31
N ILE A 228 -6.03 13.60 14.34
CA ILE A 228 -5.10 13.50 15.47
C ILE A 228 -4.48 14.88 15.76
N ALA A 229 -3.91 15.54 14.76
CA ALA A 229 -3.28 16.86 14.93
C ALA A 229 -4.28 17.90 15.48
N ALA A 230 -5.49 17.95 14.94
CA ALA A 230 -6.53 18.86 15.41
C ALA A 230 -6.95 18.58 16.87
N ARG A 231 -7.10 17.31 17.26
CA ARG A 231 -7.42 16.91 18.64
C ARG A 231 -6.29 17.23 19.63
N LEU A 232 -5.04 17.21 19.16
CA LEU A 232 -3.86 17.62 19.92
C LEU A 232 -3.68 19.14 19.97
N GLY A 233 -4.45 19.92 19.19
CA GLY A 233 -4.25 21.37 19.03
C GLY A 233 -2.94 21.70 18.31
N MET A 234 -2.46 20.83 17.43
CA MET A 234 -1.20 20.95 16.69
C MET A 234 -1.47 21.18 15.19
N LYS A 235 -0.54 21.90 14.53
CA LYS A 235 -0.53 21.98 13.07
C LYS A 235 -0.01 20.67 12.49
N LEU A 236 -0.70 20.10 11.50
CA LEU A 236 -0.16 18.96 10.74
C LEU A 236 0.86 19.44 9.70
N GLU A 237 2.00 18.78 9.63
CA GLU A 237 2.95 18.83 8.52
C GLU A 237 3.23 17.43 8.01
N VAL A 238 2.99 17.19 6.71
CA VAL A 238 3.22 15.89 6.06
C VAL A 238 4.57 15.91 5.34
N TYR A 239 5.37 14.87 5.54
CA TYR A 239 6.65 14.63 4.88
C TYR A 239 6.59 13.33 4.09
N SER A 240 6.95 13.38 2.82
CA SER A 240 7.04 12.17 1.98
C SER A 240 8.43 11.56 2.07
N TYR A 241 8.48 10.27 2.38
CA TYR A 241 9.69 9.44 2.44
C TYR A 241 9.50 8.16 1.64
N GLU A 242 10.59 7.59 1.15
CA GLU A 242 10.59 6.21 0.67
C GLU A 242 10.26 5.25 1.82
N TRP A 243 9.56 4.16 1.53
CA TRP A 243 9.08 3.20 2.53
C TRP A 243 10.17 2.77 3.53
N ASP A 244 11.32 2.31 3.03
CA ASP A 244 12.43 1.82 3.85
C ASP A 244 13.05 2.90 4.76
N SER A 245 12.74 4.16 4.54
CA SER A 245 13.27 5.30 5.31
C SER A 245 12.34 5.78 6.43
N LEU A 246 11.09 5.33 6.47
CA LEU A 246 10.07 5.82 7.40
C LEU A 246 10.47 5.61 8.88
N ILE A 247 10.85 4.38 9.25
CA ILE A 247 11.25 4.05 10.62
C ILE A 247 12.49 4.86 11.05
N ALA A 248 13.49 4.96 10.17
CA ALA A 248 14.69 5.75 10.47
C ALA A 248 14.37 7.25 10.66
N ALA A 249 13.40 7.80 9.92
CA ALA A 249 12.98 9.18 10.04
C ALA A 249 12.36 9.47 11.42
N VAL A 250 11.49 8.59 11.94
CA VAL A 250 10.89 8.77 13.27
C VAL A 250 11.90 8.50 14.39
N GLN A 251 12.75 7.50 14.26
CA GLN A 251 13.79 7.19 15.26
C GLN A 251 14.78 8.35 15.42
N SER A 252 15.16 9.02 14.33
CA SER A 252 16.07 10.16 14.36
C SER A 252 15.42 11.45 14.89
N GLY A 253 14.08 11.50 14.99
CA GLY A 253 13.32 12.71 15.35
C GLY A 253 13.22 13.71 14.20
N ALA A 254 13.45 13.31 12.95
CA ALA A 254 13.19 14.15 11.78
C ALA A 254 11.68 14.39 11.62
N VAL A 255 10.88 13.42 12.00
CA VAL A 255 9.42 13.48 12.13
C VAL A 255 8.99 12.95 13.49
N ASP A 256 7.77 13.26 13.92
CA ASP A 256 7.21 12.84 15.20
C ASP A 256 6.50 11.49 15.09
N ALA A 257 5.87 11.19 13.94
CA ALA A 257 5.08 10.00 13.72
C ALA A 257 5.15 9.49 12.28
N ILE A 258 4.72 8.23 12.07
CA ILE A 258 4.48 7.62 10.76
C ILE A 258 2.99 7.26 10.68
N ALA A 259 2.33 7.68 9.59
CA ALA A 259 1.00 7.20 9.21
C ALA A 259 1.04 6.87 7.71
N ALA A 260 1.27 5.61 7.37
CA ALA A 260 1.67 5.20 6.03
C ALA A 260 1.10 3.83 5.60
N GLY A 261 -0.11 3.46 6.07
CA GLY A 261 -0.60 2.11 5.84
C GLY A 261 0.25 1.05 6.55
N MET A 262 0.88 1.41 7.66
CA MET A 262 1.89 0.56 8.30
C MET A 262 1.28 -0.35 9.37
N SER A 263 1.53 -1.66 9.25
CA SER A 263 1.09 -2.65 10.24
C SER A 263 2.07 -2.73 11.42
N PRO A 264 1.56 -2.89 12.65
CA PRO A 264 2.37 -3.08 13.86
C PRO A 264 2.85 -4.53 13.98
N THR A 265 3.79 -4.95 13.11
CA THR A 265 4.39 -6.28 13.19
C THR A 265 5.38 -6.36 14.34
N ASP A 266 5.59 -7.56 14.91
CA ASP A 266 6.53 -7.80 16.01
C ASP A 266 7.93 -7.25 15.72
N GLU A 267 8.42 -7.40 14.47
CA GLU A 267 9.73 -6.88 14.05
C GLU A 267 9.79 -5.34 14.12
N ARG A 268 8.70 -4.66 13.78
CA ARG A 268 8.64 -3.19 13.82
C ARG A 268 8.45 -2.67 15.25
N GLU A 269 7.73 -3.41 16.09
CA GLU A 269 7.56 -3.06 17.50
C GLU A 269 8.88 -3.11 18.29
N GLU A 270 9.89 -3.85 17.81
CA GLU A 270 11.25 -3.77 18.36
C GLU A 270 11.94 -2.41 18.09
N GLN A 271 11.43 -1.62 17.14
CA GLN A 271 12.09 -0.41 16.64
C GLN A 271 11.30 0.87 16.95
N VAL A 272 9.98 0.78 17.01
CA VAL A 272 9.05 1.91 17.22
C VAL A 272 7.87 1.47 18.06
N ASP A 273 7.17 2.40 18.71
CA ASP A 273 5.93 2.11 19.40
C ASP A 273 4.73 2.43 18.52
N PHE A 274 3.74 1.56 18.51
CA PHE A 274 2.51 1.73 17.73
C PHE A 274 1.32 2.09 18.60
N THR A 275 0.38 2.80 17.99
CA THR A 275 -0.97 2.98 18.53
C THR A 275 -1.80 1.71 18.32
N ASP A 276 -3.03 1.70 18.86
CA ASP A 276 -4.08 0.80 18.39
C ASP A 276 -4.34 1.01 16.89
N CYS A 277 -4.77 -0.06 16.21
CA CYS A 277 -5.06 0.01 14.78
C CYS A 277 -6.26 0.93 14.50
N TYR A 278 -6.07 1.88 13.59
CA TYR A 278 -7.16 2.73 13.10
C TYR A 278 -7.90 2.13 11.90
N TYR A 279 -7.34 1.08 11.29
CA TYR A 279 -7.98 0.30 10.22
C TYR A 279 -7.52 -1.15 10.26
N ASN A 280 -8.38 -2.08 9.85
CA ASN A 280 -8.05 -3.48 9.62
C ASN A 280 -8.61 -3.92 8.28
N SER A 281 -7.85 -4.73 7.55
CA SER A 281 -8.22 -5.20 6.21
C SER A 281 -7.88 -6.69 6.02
N ASN A 282 -8.32 -7.25 4.89
CA ASN A 282 -7.80 -8.52 4.38
C ASN A 282 -6.68 -8.28 3.38
N LEU A 283 -5.73 -9.23 3.31
CA LEU A 283 -4.80 -9.31 2.20
C LEU A 283 -5.47 -10.03 1.02
N VAL A 284 -5.31 -9.46 -0.15
CA VAL A 284 -5.82 -9.99 -1.41
C VAL A 284 -4.69 -10.07 -2.44
N VAL A 285 -4.92 -10.76 -3.55
CA VAL A 285 -3.97 -10.78 -4.66
C VAL A 285 -4.60 -10.07 -5.86
N ILE A 286 -4.01 -8.96 -6.26
CA ILE A 286 -4.39 -8.21 -7.46
C ILE A 286 -3.81 -8.91 -8.67
N ILE A 287 -4.64 -9.10 -9.70
CA ILE A 287 -4.34 -9.88 -10.90
C ILE A 287 -4.78 -9.16 -12.17
N LYS A 288 -4.28 -9.60 -13.30
CA LYS A 288 -4.79 -9.23 -14.62
C LYS A 288 -5.88 -10.21 -15.03
N LYS A 289 -7.02 -9.68 -15.55
CA LYS A 289 -8.11 -10.51 -16.10
C LYS A 289 -7.68 -11.28 -17.33
#